data_4ffe4ac606e7815386f4bce8a7136001
#
_entry.id   4ffe4ac606e7815386f4bce8a7136001
#
_cell.length_a   1.000
_cell.length_b   1.000
_cell.length_c   1.000
_cell.angle_alpha   90.00
_cell.angle_beta   90.00
_cell.angle_gamma   90.00
#
_symmetry.space_group_name_H-M   'P 1'
#
loop_
_entity.id
_entity.type
_entity.pdbx_description
1 polymer ?
#
loop_
_entity_poly.entity_id
_entity_poly.type
_entity_poly.pdbx_seq_one_letter_code
_entity_poly.pdbx_strand_id
1 'polypeptide(L)'
;MTLLVVMPERCRVSAETVKCVQPYQPSRKMNCRSEVLEVSVEGRQIEEAMLAVLHTILLHRSTGKFHYKKEGTYSIGTVGMQDTDCDFIEFTYVRVSSDELDRALKKAVGDFKDALRNSGSDGMGHISLEFYQKKKSRWPFSDECIPWEVWTIKVNVVSLANEQERQICREKVGEKLGEKIINIVEVMNRHEYLPKMPTQSEVDNVFDTSLKDVQPYLYKISYQITDSLGTSVTTTMRRLIKDTLAL
;
A
#
# COMPACT_ATOMS: atom_id res chain seq x y z
N MET A 1 -20.45 -11.88 10.42
CA MET A 1 -20.65 -10.57 11.08
C MET A 1 -19.96 -9.54 10.19
N THR A 2 -20.74 -8.87 9.34
CA THR A 2 -20.21 -7.94 8.35
C THR A 2 -19.72 -6.68 9.07
N LEU A 3 -18.40 -6.53 9.17
CA LEU A 3 -17.81 -5.30 9.71
C LEU A 3 -17.99 -4.21 8.64
N LEU A 4 -19.06 -3.44 8.77
CA LEU A 4 -19.25 -2.22 8.00
C LEU A 4 -18.18 -1.23 8.48
N VAL A 5 -17.05 -1.16 7.77
CA VAL A 5 -16.08 -0.08 7.97
C VAL A 5 -16.78 1.20 7.57
N VAL A 6 -17.27 1.94 8.56
CA VAL A 6 -17.85 3.26 8.34
C VAL A 6 -16.73 4.15 7.85
N MET A 7 -16.67 4.36 6.56
CA MET A 7 -15.78 5.33 5.94
C MET A 7 -16.16 6.72 6.45
N PRO A 8 -15.21 7.53 6.94
CA PRO A 8 -15.50 8.91 7.28
C PRO A 8 -16.04 9.65 6.04
N GLU A 9 -16.97 10.57 6.26
CA GLU A 9 -17.72 11.32 5.22
C GLU A 9 -16.84 11.97 4.12
N ARG A 10 -15.53 12.02 4.28
CA ARG A 10 -14.58 12.57 3.31
C ARG A 10 -14.30 11.69 2.09
N CYS A 11 -14.69 10.44 2.07
CA CYS A 11 -14.60 9.60 0.87
C CYS A 11 -15.78 9.80 -0.10
N ARG A 12 -16.82 10.53 0.30
CA ARG A 12 -17.88 11.02 -0.58
C ARG A 12 -17.53 12.42 -1.09
N VAL A 13 -16.45 12.53 -1.84
CA VAL A 13 -16.19 13.78 -2.57
C VAL A 13 -17.08 13.77 -3.81
N SER A 14 -18.25 14.38 -3.70
CA SER A 14 -18.97 14.87 -4.87
C SER A 14 -18.00 15.75 -5.68
N ALA A 15 -18.13 15.75 -7.00
CA ALA A 15 -17.27 16.52 -7.92
C ALA A 15 -17.33 18.05 -7.62
N GLU A 16 -16.82 18.46 -6.47
CA GLU A 16 -16.70 19.87 -6.09
C GLU A 16 -15.39 20.44 -6.61
N THR A 17 -15.47 21.61 -7.20
CA THR A 17 -14.32 22.36 -7.72
C THR A 17 -13.53 22.92 -6.54
N VAL A 18 -12.39 22.32 -6.23
CA VAL A 18 -11.49 22.80 -5.18
C VAL A 18 -10.60 23.91 -5.76
N LYS A 19 -10.66 25.11 -5.21
CA LYS A 19 -9.75 26.19 -5.52
C LYS A 19 -8.48 26.05 -4.69
N CYS A 20 -7.37 25.77 -5.32
CA CYS A 20 -6.06 25.74 -4.67
C CYS A 20 -5.51 27.16 -4.59
N VAL A 21 -5.68 27.82 -3.44
CA VAL A 21 -5.06 29.12 -3.17
C VAL A 21 -4.18 28.95 -1.95
N GLN A 22 -2.88 28.68 -2.14
CA GLN A 22 -1.88 28.97 -1.10
C GLN A 22 -0.47 29.19 -1.70
N PRO A 23 0.28 30.18 -1.25
CA PRO A 23 1.63 30.43 -1.69
C PRO A 23 2.62 29.42 -1.11
N TYR A 24 3.64 29.11 -1.92
CA TYR A 24 4.78 28.26 -1.59
C TYR A 24 5.46 28.68 -0.28
N GLN A 25 5.51 27.77 0.70
CA GLN A 25 6.42 27.87 1.84
C GLN A 25 7.53 26.79 1.72
N PRO A 26 8.81 27.17 1.96
CA PRO A 26 9.91 26.22 1.81
C PRO A 26 9.85 25.09 2.82
N SER A 27 10.26 23.93 2.35
CA SER A 27 10.21 22.62 2.94
C SER A 27 10.63 22.54 4.42
N ARG A 28 9.68 22.27 5.32
CA ARG A 28 9.97 21.51 6.54
C ARG A 28 10.48 20.15 6.12
N LYS A 29 11.59 19.67 6.71
CA LYS A 29 12.01 18.27 6.62
C LYS A 29 10.79 17.42 7.02
N MET A 30 10.16 16.75 6.06
CA MET A 30 9.09 15.82 6.37
C MET A 30 9.74 14.60 7.03
N ASN A 31 9.43 14.37 8.31
CA ASN A 31 9.81 13.14 8.97
C ASN A 31 9.00 12.02 8.32
N CYS A 32 9.69 10.99 7.82
CA CYS A 32 9.03 9.81 7.28
C CYS A 32 8.32 9.08 8.43
N ARG A 33 7.02 8.85 8.28
CA ARG A 33 6.25 8.03 9.21
C ARG A 33 6.49 6.56 8.91
N SER A 34 6.73 5.77 9.93
CA SER A 34 6.93 4.32 9.81
C SER A 34 6.01 3.57 10.76
N GLU A 35 5.25 2.61 10.22
CA GLU A 35 4.37 1.72 10.98
C GLU A 35 4.77 0.27 10.72
N VAL A 36 4.71 -0.56 11.76
CA VAL A 36 5.04 -1.98 11.68
C VAL A 36 3.87 -2.81 12.17
N LEU A 37 3.43 -3.74 11.34
CA LEU A 37 2.38 -4.71 11.65
C LEU A 37 2.98 -6.11 11.69
N GLU A 38 2.50 -6.95 12.61
CA GLU A 38 2.90 -8.35 12.69
C GLU A 38 1.69 -9.25 12.48
N VAL A 39 1.84 -10.25 11.60
CA VAL A 39 0.79 -11.19 11.24
C VAL A 39 1.35 -12.61 11.31
N SER A 40 0.66 -13.49 12.05
CA SER A 40 0.99 -14.93 12.09
C SER A 40 -0.10 -15.69 11.34
N VAL A 41 0.27 -16.38 10.26
CA VAL A 41 -0.66 -17.01 9.32
C VAL A 41 -0.12 -18.34 8.81
N GLU A 42 -1.01 -19.24 8.39
CA GLU A 42 -0.64 -20.44 7.65
C GLU A 42 -0.19 -20.07 6.22
N GLY A 43 0.65 -20.90 5.60
CA GLY A 43 1.22 -20.63 4.29
C GLY A 43 0.21 -20.28 3.19
N ARG A 44 -1.00 -20.89 3.21
CA ARG A 44 -2.08 -20.57 2.24
C ARG A 44 -2.79 -19.25 2.50
N GLN A 45 -2.74 -18.73 3.75
CA GLN A 45 -3.38 -17.48 4.16
C GLN A 45 -2.51 -16.24 3.88
N ILE A 46 -1.22 -16.40 3.55
CA ILE A 46 -0.26 -15.31 3.37
C ILE A 46 -0.77 -14.31 2.34
N GLU A 47 -1.20 -14.81 1.19
CA GLU A 47 -1.62 -13.97 0.07
C GLU A 47 -2.82 -13.09 0.44
N GLU A 48 -3.87 -13.69 1.00
CA GLU A 48 -5.09 -12.98 1.40
C GLU A 48 -4.83 -11.96 2.51
N ALA A 49 -4.05 -12.34 3.53
CA ALA A 49 -3.71 -11.44 4.63
C ALA A 49 -2.91 -10.23 4.15
N MET A 50 -1.92 -10.44 3.26
CA MET A 50 -1.12 -9.35 2.71
C MET A 50 -1.95 -8.46 1.79
N LEU A 51 -2.77 -9.05 0.91
CA LEU A 51 -3.64 -8.29 0.02
C LEU A 51 -4.66 -7.46 0.81
N ALA A 52 -5.28 -8.01 1.85
CA ALA A 52 -6.22 -7.27 2.70
C ALA A 52 -5.57 -6.01 3.31
N VAL A 53 -4.36 -6.14 3.86
CA VAL A 53 -3.64 -5.01 4.45
C VAL A 53 -3.21 -3.99 3.38
N LEU A 54 -2.58 -4.43 2.30
CA LEU A 54 -2.07 -3.54 1.25
C LEU A 54 -3.19 -2.80 0.53
N HIS A 55 -4.30 -3.48 0.22
CA HIS A 55 -5.48 -2.84 -0.38
C HIS A 55 -6.13 -1.81 0.56
N THR A 56 -6.22 -2.11 1.86
CA THR A 56 -6.73 -1.15 2.84
C THR A 56 -5.87 0.11 2.88
N ILE A 57 -4.54 -0.03 2.91
CA ILE A 57 -3.64 1.11 2.90
C ILE A 57 -3.79 1.91 1.61
N LEU A 58 -3.77 1.25 0.45
CA LEU A 58 -3.87 1.91 -0.85
C LEU A 58 -5.25 2.52 -1.10
N LEU A 59 -6.32 1.98 -0.54
CA LEU A 59 -7.65 2.61 -0.57
C LEU A 59 -7.62 4.00 0.06
N HIS A 60 -6.92 4.18 1.20
CA HIS A 60 -6.77 5.45 1.89
C HIS A 60 -5.70 6.36 1.28
N ARG A 61 -4.86 5.85 0.43
CA ARG A 61 -3.78 6.57 -0.27
C ARG A 61 -4.00 6.62 -1.79
N SER A 62 -5.26 6.56 -2.21
CA SER A 62 -5.67 6.72 -3.60
C SER A 62 -6.71 7.81 -3.73
N THR A 63 -6.69 8.50 -4.86
CA THR A 63 -7.68 9.49 -5.24
C THR A 63 -8.31 9.11 -6.59
N GLY A 64 -9.45 9.67 -6.92
CA GLY A 64 -9.95 9.63 -8.28
C GLY A 64 -9.07 10.47 -9.22
N LYS A 65 -9.33 10.35 -10.51
CA LYS A 65 -8.57 11.10 -11.53
C LYS A 65 -8.73 12.61 -11.34
N PHE A 66 -7.61 13.35 -11.45
CA PHE A 66 -7.62 14.81 -11.48
C PHE A 66 -8.04 15.31 -12.86
N HIS A 67 -8.98 16.24 -12.87
CA HIS A 67 -9.42 16.97 -14.06
C HIS A 67 -9.13 18.45 -13.89
N TYR A 68 -8.03 18.92 -14.46
CA TYR A 68 -7.63 20.33 -14.42
C TYR A 68 -8.43 21.13 -15.43
N LYS A 69 -9.03 22.23 -14.98
CA LYS A 69 -9.83 23.13 -15.85
C LYS A 69 -9.06 24.40 -16.21
N LYS A 70 -8.40 25.00 -15.23
CA LYS A 70 -7.54 26.18 -15.33
C LYS A 70 -6.40 26.03 -14.36
N GLU A 71 -5.31 26.77 -14.56
CA GLU A 71 -4.20 26.80 -13.62
C GLU A 71 -4.70 27.08 -12.20
N GLY A 72 -4.36 26.21 -11.26
CA GLY A 72 -4.77 26.29 -9.86
C GLY A 72 -6.20 25.80 -9.56
N THR A 73 -6.98 25.33 -10.55
CA THR A 73 -8.31 24.72 -10.33
C THR A 73 -8.38 23.30 -10.88
N TYR A 74 -8.98 22.40 -10.10
CA TYR A 74 -9.18 21.00 -10.50
C TYR A 74 -10.42 20.42 -9.85
N SER A 75 -10.95 19.35 -10.43
CA SER A 75 -11.92 18.45 -9.80
C SER A 75 -11.30 17.06 -9.66
N ILE A 76 -11.71 16.32 -8.64
CA ILE A 76 -11.26 14.95 -8.40
C ILE A 76 -12.43 14.02 -8.70
N GLY A 77 -12.19 12.98 -9.48
CA GLY A 77 -13.17 11.93 -9.75
C GLY A 77 -13.44 11.08 -8.51
N THR A 78 -14.44 10.22 -8.59
CA THR A 78 -14.75 9.23 -7.54
C THR A 78 -13.85 8.02 -7.64
N VAL A 79 -13.52 7.44 -6.48
CA VAL A 79 -12.86 6.12 -6.40
C VAL A 79 -13.95 5.05 -6.23
N GLY A 80 -13.97 4.09 -7.14
CA GLY A 80 -14.81 2.90 -6.99
C GLY A 80 -14.27 1.98 -5.89
N MET A 81 -15.17 1.32 -5.17
CA MET A 81 -14.83 0.37 -4.11
C MET A 81 -15.48 -0.98 -4.39
N GLN A 82 -14.82 -2.06 -4.00
CA GLN A 82 -15.28 -3.42 -4.19
C GLN A 82 -14.94 -4.26 -2.95
N ASP A 83 -15.93 -5.04 -2.48
CA ASP A 83 -15.73 -6.03 -1.45
C ASP A 83 -15.02 -7.27 -2.02
N THR A 84 -14.15 -7.85 -1.22
CA THR A 84 -13.39 -9.06 -1.58
C THR A 84 -13.41 -10.01 -0.40
N ASP A 85 -14.00 -11.19 -0.61
CA ASP A 85 -14.04 -12.27 0.36
C ASP A 85 -12.74 -13.08 0.30
N CYS A 86 -12.24 -13.50 1.45
CA CYS A 86 -11.11 -14.40 1.56
C CYS A 86 -11.59 -15.86 1.59
N ASP A 87 -10.86 -16.76 0.92
CA ASP A 87 -11.17 -18.19 0.89
C ASP A 87 -10.59 -18.94 2.10
N PHE A 88 -9.39 -18.53 2.55
CA PHE A 88 -8.63 -19.20 3.62
C PHE A 88 -8.66 -18.45 4.96
N ILE A 89 -9.25 -17.27 5.01
CA ILE A 89 -9.45 -16.47 6.22
C ILE A 89 -10.94 -16.10 6.30
N GLU A 90 -11.53 -16.17 7.48
CA GLU A 90 -12.90 -15.71 7.68
C GLU A 90 -12.95 -14.18 7.77
N PHE A 91 -12.75 -13.55 6.62
CA PHE A 91 -12.62 -12.11 6.52
C PHE A 91 -13.01 -11.59 5.13
N THR A 92 -13.68 -10.43 5.10
CA THR A 92 -14.00 -9.67 3.89
C THR A 92 -13.34 -8.29 4.01
N TYR A 93 -12.63 -7.84 3.00
CA TYR A 93 -12.02 -6.51 2.97
C TYR A 93 -12.47 -5.70 1.76
N VAL A 94 -12.31 -4.38 1.86
CA VAL A 94 -12.64 -3.45 0.79
C VAL A 94 -11.37 -3.04 0.04
N ARG A 95 -11.42 -3.10 -1.28
CA ARG A 95 -10.36 -2.64 -2.16
C ARG A 95 -10.83 -1.55 -3.11
N VAL A 96 -9.89 -0.82 -3.71
CA VAL A 96 -10.17 0.04 -4.85
C VAL A 96 -10.60 -0.83 -6.04
N SER A 97 -11.67 -0.42 -6.74
CA SER A 97 -12.15 -1.08 -7.95
C SER A 97 -11.24 -0.74 -9.14
N SER A 98 -10.02 -1.30 -9.12
CA SER A 98 -9.01 -1.18 -10.16
C SER A 98 -8.32 -2.52 -10.36
N ASP A 99 -8.59 -3.14 -11.53
CA ASP A 99 -8.00 -4.44 -11.85
C ASP A 99 -6.50 -4.35 -12.15
N GLU A 100 -6.02 -3.19 -12.62
CA GLU A 100 -4.60 -2.96 -12.87
C GLU A 100 -3.84 -2.89 -11.54
N LEU A 101 -4.38 -2.17 -10.55
CA LEU A 101 -3.83 -2.07 -9.21
C LEU A 101 -3.84 -3.44 -8.50
N ASP A 102 -4.97 -4.15 -8.53
CA ASP A 102 -5.12 -5.48 -7.93
C ASP A 102 -4.09 -6.47 -8.51
N ARG A 103 -3.91 -6.47 -9.82
CA ARG A 103 -2.96 -7.34 -10.51
C ARG A 103 -1.51 -7.05 -10.12
N ALA A 104 -1.16 -5.76 -9.97
CA ALA A 104 0.17 -5.34 -9.52
C ALA A 104 0.45 -5.81 -8.07
N LEU A 105 -0.54 -5.69 -7.18
CA LEU A 105 -0.41 -6.14 -5.80
C LEU A 105 -0.33 -7.66 -5.70
N LYS A 106 -1.18 -8.39 -6.40
CA LYS A 106 -1.14 -9.87 -6.44
C LYS A 106 0.20 -10.39 -6.92
N LYS A 107 0.79 -9.73 -7.91
CA LYS A 107 2.14 -10.08 -8.38
C LYS A 107 3.20 -9.86 -7.29
N ALA A 108 3.22 -8.70 -6.64
CA ALA A 108 4.19 -8.39 -5.60
C ALA A 108 4.07 -9.32 -4.37
N VAL A 109 2.84 -9.63 -3.97
CA VAL A 109 2.55 -10.56 -2.87
C VAL A 109 2.88 -12.00 -3.27
N GLY A 110 2.61 -12.40 -4.52
CA GLY A 110 2.99 -13.70 -5.06
C GLY A 110 4.49 -13.91 -5.04
N ASP A 111 5.26 -12.93 -5.53
CA ASP A 111 6.73 -12.96 -5.51
C ASP A 111 7.27 -13.10 -4.06
N PHE A 112 6.67 -12.40 -3.10
CA PHE A 112 7.01 -12.52 -1.68
C PHE A 112 6.69 -13.90 -1.10
N LYS A 113 5.49 -14.43 -1.35
CA LYS A 113 5.04 -15.75 -0.92
C LYS A 113 5.95 -16.86 -1.45
N ASP A 114 6.32 -16.77 -2.73
CA ASP A 114 7.22 -17.74 -3.36
C ASP A 114 8.64 -17.65 -2.80
N ALA A 115 9.14 -16.45 -2.51
CA ALA A 115 10.42 -16.26 -1.84
C ALA A 115 10.41 -16.85 -0.42
N LEU A 116 9.34 -16.65 0.36
CA LEU A 116 9.18 -17.28 1.68
C LEU A 116 9.20 -18.80 1.62
N ARG A 117 8.51 -19.39 0.64
CA ARG A 117 8.45 -20.84 0.45
C ARG A 117 9.82 -21.43 0.09
N ASN A 118 10.58 -20.71 -0.75
CA ASN A 118 11.84 -21.20 -1.30
C ASN A 118 13.05 -20.96 -0.38
N SER A 119 12.90 -20.14 0.66
CA SER A 119 14.02 -19.78 1.54
C SER A 119 14.47 -20.90 2.47
N GLY A 120 13.67 -21.95 2.64
CA GLY A 120 13.98 -23.02 3.63
C GLY A 120 14.09 -22.50 5.07
N SER A 121 13.77 -21.24 5.29
CA SER A 121 13.76 -20.57 6.59
C SER A 121 12.53 -20.92 7.42
N ASP A 122 12.53 -20.55 8.69
CA ASP A 122 11.40 -20.77 9.62
C ASP A 122 10.12 -20.01 9.23
N GLY A 123 9.99 -19.61 7.96
CA GLY A 123 8.82 -18.93 7.42
C GLY A 123 8.65 -17.50 7.92
N MET A 124 9.74 -16.79 8.18
CA MET A 124 9.72 -15.40 8.59
C MET A 124 10.19 -14.47 7.48
N GLY A 125 9.47 -13.39 7.26
CA GLY A 125 9.84 -12.34 6.32
C GLY A 125 9.00 -11.10 6.54
N HIS A 126 9.28 -10.05 5.78
CA HIS A 126 8.45 -8.86 5.78
C HIS A 126 8.30 -8.28 4.37
N ILE A 127 7.14 -7.70 4.14
CA ILE A 127 6.84 -6.92 2.95
C ILE A 127 6.60 -5.46 3.38
N SER A 128 7.15 -4.52 2.63
CA SER A 128 7.05 -3.08 2.93
C SER A 128 6.44 -2.34 1.76
N LEU A 129 5.49 -1.46 2.08
CA LEU A 129 4.89 -0.49 1.18
C LEU A 129 5.38 0.89 1.58
N GLU A 130 6.14 1.55 0.70
CA GLU A 130 6.68 2.88 0.93
C GLU A 130 6.04 3.88 -0.02
N PHE A 131 5.46 4.94 0.53
CA PHE A 131 4.98 6.10 -0.22
C PHE A 131 6.07 7.17 -0.29
N TYR A 132 6.26 7.74 -1.47
CA TYR A 132 7.27 8.76 -1.72
C TYR A 132 6.77 9.87 -2.64
N GLN A 133 7.49 10.96 -2.66
CA GLN A 133 7.33 12.00 -3.66
C GLN A 133 8.65 12.20 -4.40
N LYS A 134 8.57 12.59 -5.67
CA LYS A 134 9.75 12.95 -6.48
C LYS A 134 10.05 14.43 -6.31
N LYS A 135 11.30 14.73 -6.06
CA LYS A 135 11.83 16.10 -6.09
C LYS A 135 12.74 16.23 -7.29
N LYS A 136 12.36 17.11 -8.21
CA LYS A 136 13.17 17.37 -9.40
C LYS A 136 14.53 17.94 -9.00
N SER A 137 15.58 17.30 -9.47
CA SER A 137 16.95 17.76 -9.34
C SER A 137 17.38 18.55 -10.58
N ARG A 138 18.37 19.44 -10.43
CA ARG A 138 18.97 20.10 -11.59
C ARG A 138 19.89 19.12 -12.33
N TRP A 139 19.75 19.10 -13.67
CA TRP A 139 20.70 18.36 -14.51
C TRP A 139 22.14 18.65 -14.07
N PRO A 140 23.05 17.63 -13.92
CA PRO A 140 22.92 16.24 -14.39
C PRO A 140 22.42 15.23 -13.33
N PHE A 141 21.85 15.66 -12.23
CA PHE A 141 21.42 14.77 -11.14
C PHE A 141 20.04 14.18 -11.44
N SER A 142 19.85 12.90 -11.08
CA SER A 142 18.55 12.24 -11.14
C SER A 142 17.58 12.82 -10.09
N ASP A 143 16.28 12.71 -10.35
CA ASP A 143 15.26 13.09 -9.39
C ASP A 143 15.40 12.31 -8.08
N GLU A 144 15.23 13.01 -6.97
CA GLU A 144 15.32 12.43 -5.62
C GLU A 144 13.94 11.91 -5.20
N CYS A 145 13.87 10.63 -4.78
CA CYS A 145 12.67 10.05 -4.18
C CYS A 145 12.71 10.27 -2.66
N ILE A 146 11.79 11.07 -2.14
CA ILE A 146 11.69 11.39 -0.72
C ILE A 146 10.54 10.59 -0.11
N PRO A 147 10.82 9.56 0.74
CA PRO A 147 9.79 8.80 1.41
C PRO A 147 9.11 9.66 2.49
N TRP A 148 7.80 9.49 2.64
CA TRP A 148 7.03 10.20 3.65
C TRP A 148 6.17 9.28 4.52
N GLU A 149 5.86 8.05 4.05
CA GLU A 149 5.14 7.04 4.83
C GLU A 149 5.61 5.65 4.44
N VAL A 150 5.87 4.77 5.43
CA VAL A 150 6.30 3.39 5.23
C VAL A 150 5.48 2.47 6.12
N TRP A 151 4.92 1.43 5.52
CA TRP A 151 4.23 0.34 6.20
C TRP A 151 5.02 -0.95 6.03
N THR A 152 5.42 -1.56 7.13
CA THR A 152 6.13 -2.84 7.12
C THR A 152 5.26 -3.91 7.76
N ILE A 153 4.96 -4.96 7.01
CA ILE A 153 4.15 -6.10 7.48
C ILE A 153 5.08 -7.28 7.67
N LYS A 154 5.32 -7.64 8.92
CA LYS A 154 6.08 -8.83 9.29
C LYS A 154 5.17 -10.04 9.28
N VAL A 155 5.61 -11.10 8.63
CA VAL A 155 4.88 -12.36 8.48
C VAL A 155 5.62 -13.46 9.21
N ASN A 156 4.90 -14.16 10.10
CA ASN A 156 5.34 -15.41 10.72
C ASN A 156 4.46 -16.53 10.17
N VAL A 157 5.07 -17.47 9.46
CA VAL A 157 4.34 -18.62 8.93
C VAL A 157 4.24 -19.70 10.02
N VAL A 158 3.02 -20.10 10.32
CA VAL A 158 2.74 -21.17 11.29
C VAL A 158 2.40 -22.46 10.59
N SER A 159 2.89 -23.58 11.13
CA SER A 159 2.53 -24.92 10.68
C SER A 159 1.42 -25.47 11.59
N LEU A 160 0.34 -25.97 10.99
CA LEU A 160 -0.83 -26.51 11.68
C LEU A 160 -0.92 -28.02 11.42
N ALA A 161 -1.16 -28.78 12.49
CA ALA A 161 -1.08 -30.24 12.43
C ALA A 161 -2.33 -30.90 11.81
N ASN A 162 -3.50 -30.29 12.00
CA ASN A 162 -4.78 -30.91 11.61
C ASN A 162 -5.79 -29.87 11.13
N GLU A 163 -6.91 -30.33 10.56
CA GLU A 163 -7.95 -29.46 10.01
C GLU A 163 -8.71 -28.68 11.09
N GLN A 164 -8.84 -29.21 12.28
CA GLN A 164 -9.48 -28.51 13.39
C GLN A 164 -8.66 -27.27 13.82
N GLU A 165 -7.34 -27.40 13.90
CA GLU A 165 -6.44 -26.25 14.15
C GLU A 165 -6.53 -25.22 13.04
N ARG A 166 -6.67 -25.66 11.78
CA ARG A 166 -6.83 -24.76 10.63
C ARG A 166 -8.13 -23.98 10.71
N GLN A 167 -9.23 -24.61 11.08
CA GLN A 167 -10.51 -23.91 11.24
C GLN A 167 -10.42 -22.84 12.34
N ILE A 168 -9.86 -23.18 13.50
CA ILE A 168 -9.65 -22.21 14.58
C ILE A 168 -8.70 -21.09 14.15
N CYS A 169 -7.65 -21.42 13.41
CA CYS A 169 -6.70 -20.43 12.90
C CYS A 169 -7.38 -19.46 11.92
N ARG A 170 -8.23 -19.97 11.03
CA ARG A 170 -8.99 -19.20 10.06
C ARG A 170 -9.83 -18.10 10.72
N GLU A 171 -10.56 -18.44 11.76
CA GLU A 171 -11.36 -17.49 12.54
C GLU A 171 -10.49 -16.46 13.28
N LYS A 172 -9.48 -16.93 14.01
CA LYS A 172 -8.57 -16.05 14.79
C LYS A 172 -7.76 -15.12 13.94
N VAL A 173 -7.32 -15.55 12.77
CA VAL A 173 -6.60 -14.68 11.81
C VAL A 173 -7.54 -13.61 11.28
N GLY A 174 -8.80 -13.95 10.98
CA GLY A 174 -9.82 -13.00 10.55
C GLY A 174 -10.08 -11.92 11.60
N GLU A 175 -10.27 -12.31 12.88
CA GLU A 175 -10.44 -11.35 13.98
C GLU A 175 -9.24 -10.41 14.13
N LYS A 176 -8.02 -10.96 14.20
CA LYS A 176 -6.79 -10.17 14.33
C LYS A 176 -6.54 -9.26 13.13
N LEU A 177 -6.86 -9.72 11.93
CA LEU A 177 -6.74 -8.91 10.73
C LEU A 177 -7.72 -7.75 10.76
N GLY A 178 -8.96 -7.97 11.23
CA GLY A 178 -9.96 -6.93 11.44
C GLY A 178 -9.48 -5.86 12.41
N GLU A 179 -8.92 -6.24 13.56
CA GLU A 179 -8.33 -5.30 14.53
C GLU A 179 -7.22 -4.44 13.91
N LYS A 180 -6.33 -5.09 13.13
CA LYS A 180 -5.23 -4.38 12.45
C LYS A 180 -5.74 -3.42 11.38
N ILE A 181 -6.75 -3.80 10.64
CA ILE A 181 -7.36 -2.94 9.62
C ILE A 181 -8.03 -1.71 10.27
N ILE A 182 -8.71 -1.87 11.39
CA ILE A 182 -9.27 -0.75 12.15
C ILE A 182 -8.13 0.19 12.58
N ASN A 183 -7.04 -0.33 13.13
CA ASN A 183 -5.89 0.47 13.51
C ASN A 183 -5.26 1.21 12.32
N ILE A 184 -5.13 0.53 11.17
CA ILE A 184 -4.66 1.17 9.92
C ILE A 184 -5.56 2.37 9.58
N VAL A 185 -6.88 2.19 9.57
CA VAL A 185 -7.85 3.24 9.24
C VAL A 185 -7.72 4.43 10.19
N GLU A 186 -7.60 4.18 11.49
CA GLU A 186 -7.40 5.23 12.49
C GLU A 186 -6.11 6.02 12.27
N VAL A 187 -5.02 5.31 11.98
CA VAL A 187 -3.72 5.91 11.69
C VAL A 187 -3.77 6.71 10.39
N MET A 188 -4.41 6.17 9.35
CA MET A 188 -4.52 6.79 8.02
C MET A 188 -5.38 8.07 8.02
N ASN A 189 -6.28 8.21 8.96
CA ASN A 189 -7.12 9.41 9.12
C ASN A 189 -6.38 10.61 9.73
N ARG A 190 -5.15 10.44 10.19
CA ARG A 190 -4.31 11.54 10.67
C ARG A 190 -3.59 12.19 9.49
N HIS A 191 -3.99 13.43 9.13
CA HIS A 191 -3.61 14.07 7.87
C HIS A 191 -2.39 14.99 7.90
N GLU A 192 -1.76 15.16 9.05
CA GLU A 192 -0.74 16.21 9.27
C GLU A 192 0.54 16.05 8.44
N TYR A 193 0.79 14.86 7.91
CA TYR A 193 2.03 14.50 7.20
C TYR A 193 1.85 14.21 5.70
N LEU A 194 0.63 14.32 5.19
CA LEU A 194 0.39 14.09 3.76
C LEU A 194 1.08 15.13 2.89
N PRO A 195 1.60 14.74 1.71
CA PRO A 195 2.10 15.69 0.73
C PRO A 195 1.05 16.73 0.36
N LYS A 196 1.48 17.96 0.08
CA LYS A 196 0.58 18.99 -0.43
C LYS A 196 0.04 18.57 -1.79
N MET A 197 -1.20 18.95 -2.08
CA MET A 197 -1.79 18.72 -3.38
C MET A 197 -0.96 19.45 -4.45
N PRO A 198 -0.52 18.72 -5.50
CA PRO A 198 0.34 19.26 -6.53
C PRO A 198 -0.43 20.14 -7.53
N THR A 199 0.30 20.99 -8.23
CA THR A 199 -0.18 21.64 -9.44
C THR A 199 -0.26 20.65 -10.61
N GLN A 200 -0.91 21.03 -11.72
CA GLN A 200 -1.02 20.18 -12.91
C GLN A 200 0.35 19.70 -13.43
N SER A 201 1.36 20.56 -13.39
CA SER A 201 2.72 20.25 -13.84
C SER A 201 3.52 19.36 -12.89
N GLU A 202 3.03 19.15 -11.66
CA GLU A 202 3.73 18.42 -10.60
C GLU A 202 2.99 17.13 -10.18
N VAL A 203 1.83 16.85 -10.78
CA VAL A 203 1.00 15.70 -10.38
C VAL A 203 1.76 14.37 -10.42
N ASP A 204 2.61 14.16 -11.42
CA ASP A 204 3.42 12.95 -11.59
C ASP A 204 4.57 12.84 -10.58
N ASN A 205 4.83 13.91 -9.82
CA ASN A 205 5.80 13.87 -8.73
C ASN A 205 5.21 13.36 -7.42
N VAL A 206 3.89 13.27 -7.33
CA VAL A 206 3.16 12.91 -6.10
C VAL A 206 2.28 11.68 -6.31
N PHE A 207 1.65 11.56 -7.47
CA PHE A 207 0.69 10.50 -7.78
C PHE A 207 1.15 9.64 -8.96
N ASP A 208 0.76 8.37 -8.94
CA ASP A 208 0.86 7.50 -10.10
C ASP A 208 -0.33 7.78 -11.03
N THR A 209 -0.03 8.38 -12.18
CA THR A 209 -1.02 8.74 -13.20
C THR A 209 -1.21 7.68 -14.29
N SER A 210 -0.43 6.59 -14.23
CA SER A 210 -0.43 5.52 -15.23
C SER A 210 -1.72 4.69 -15.23
N LEU A 211 -2.35 4.51 -14.05
CA LEU A 211 -3.59 3.76 -13.92
C LEU A 211 -4.78 4.54 -14.51
N LYS A 212 -5.71 3.84 -15.15
CA LYS A 212 -6.82 4.49 -15.90
C LYS A 212 -7.93 5.01 -15.01
N ASP A 213 -8.21 4.35 -13.91
CA ASP A 213 -9.40 4.45 -13.07
C ASP A 213 -9.15 5.10 -11.71
N VAL A 214 -7.91 5.13 -11.26
CA VAL A 214 -7.50 5.62 -9.95
C VAL A 214 -6.14 6.32 -10.02
N GLN A 215 -5.84 7.18 -9.05
CA GLN A 215 -4.54 7.81 -8.86
C GLN A 215 -4.06 7.61 -7.42
N PRO A 216 -3.32 6.52 -7.15
CA PRO A 216 -2.66 6.35 -5.86
C PRO A 216 -1.49 7.34 -5.72
N TYR A 217 -1.11 7.68 -4.50
CA TYR A 217 0.19 8.30 -4.25
C TYR A 217 1.29 7.39 -4.80
N LEU A 218 2.40 7.99 -5.24
CA LEU A 218 3.56 7.22 -5.70
C LEU A 218 4.02 6.27 -4.60
N TYR A 219 4.13 4.98 -4.90
CA TYR A 219 4.52 3.96 -3.95
C TYR A 219 5.49 2.96 -4.58
N LYS A 220 6.18 2.24 -3.71
CA LYS A 220 6.96 1.06 -4.08
C LYS A 220 6.74 -0.04 -3.05
N ILE A 221 6.78 -1.29 -3.51
CA ILE A 221 6.71 -2.47 -2.68
C ILE A 221 8.06 -3.16 -2.73
N SER A 222 8.56 -3.56 -1.55
CA SER A 222 9.77 -4.35 -1.39
C SER A 222 9.54 -5.41 -0.34
N TYR A 223 10.32 -6.50 -0.38
CA TYR A 223 10.26 -7.53 0.64
C TYR A 223 11.65 -8.05 1.01
N GLN A 224 11.74 -8.61 2.20
CA GLN A 224 12.93 -9.27 2.70
C GLN A 224 12.54 -10.57 3.40
N ILE A 225 13.33 -11.60 3.20
CA ILE A 225 13.18 -12.89 3.89
C ILE A 225 14.25 -12.96 4.99
N THR A 226 13.85 -13.41 6.17
CA THR A 226 14.77 -13.58 7.29
C THR A 226 15.19 -15.04 7.34
N ASP A 227 16.47 -15.31 7.11
CA ASP A 227 17.03 -16.64 7.25
C ASP A 227 17.28 -16.98 8.72
N SER A 228 17.13 -18.26 9.08
CA SER A 228 17.35 -18.79 10.45
C SER A 228 18.75 -18.53 11.01
N LEU A 229 19.69 -18.13 10.16
CA LEU A 229 21.07 -17.77 10.53
C LEU A 229 21.25 -16.26 10.81
N GLY A 230 20.18 -15.47 10.86
CA GLY A 230 20.25 -14.04 11.13
C GLY A 230 20.80 -13.19 9.98
N THR A 231 21.03 -13.78 8.82
CA THR A 231 21.50 -13.08 7.63
C THR A 231 20.30 -12.61 6.82
N SER A 232 20.03 -11.33 6.87
CA SER A 232 18.97 -10.71 6.04
C SER A 232 19.41 -10.70 4.59
N VAL A 233 18.80 -11.56 3.76
CA VAL A 233 18.96 -11.50 2.30
C VAL A 233 18.03 -10.43 1.76
N THR A 234 18.57 -9.25 1.49
CA THR A 234 17.84 -8.13 0.91
C THR A 234 17.61 -8.39 -0.57
N THR A 235 16.49 -9.01 -0.91
CA THR A 235 16.03 -9.07 -2.30
C THR A 235 15.26 -7.78 -2.60
N THR A 236 16.02 -6.69 -2.71
CA THR A 236 15.46 -5.44 -3.24
C THR A 236 15.09 -5.73 -4.69
N MET A 237 13.84 -5.49 -5.09
CA MET A 237 13.42 -5.54 -6.50
C MET A 237 14.21 -4.49 -7.31
N ARG A 238 15.51 -4.76 -7.54
CA ARG A 238 16.38 -4.01 -8.47
C ARG A 238 16.03 -4.28 -9.94
N ARG A 239 14.95 -4.99 -10.22
CA ARG A 239 14.56 -5.35 -11.61
C ARG A 239 14.04 -4.17 -12.42
N LEU A 240 13.55 -3.10 -11.81
CA LEU A 240 13.07 -1.92 -12.54
C LEU A 240 14.20 -0.95 -12.98
N ILE A 241 15.44 -1.16 -12.54
CA ILE A 241 16.56 -0.27 -12.91
C ILE A 241 17.49 -0.93 -13.97
N LYS A 242 17.42 -2.24 -14.16
CA LYS A 242 18.29 -2.90 -15.16
C LYS A 242 17.76 -2.84 -16.60
N ASP A 243 16.46 -2.64 -16.77
CA ASP A 243 15.88 -2.55 -18.13
C ASP A 243 15.96 -1.15 -18.74
N THR A 244 16.44 -0.15 -17.97
CA THR A 244 16.61 1.23 -18.47
C THR A 244 18.08 1.59 -18.77
N LEU A 245 19.02 0.68 -18.55
CA LEU A 245 20.45 0.90 -18.81
C LEU A 245 21.04 -0.07 -19.85
N ALA A 246 20.19 -0.72 -20.66
CA ALA A 246 20.58 -1.53 -21.81
C ALA A 246 19.96 -0.94 -23.07
N LEU A 247 20.34 0.29 -23.40
CA LEU A 247 20.31 0.90 -24.75
C LEU A 247 21.49 1.85 -24.87
#